data_d77fbacfd715a402be40805d234dcaf8
#
_entry.id   d77fbacfd715a402be40805d234dcaf8
#
_cell.length_a   1.000
_cell.length_b   1.000
_cell.length_c   1.000
_cell.angle_alpha   90.00
_cell.angle_beta   90.00
_cell.angle_gamma   90.00
#
_symmetry.space_group_name_H-M   'P 1'
#
loop_
_entity.id
_entity.type
_entity.pdbx_description
1 polymer ?
#
loop_
_entity_poly.entity_id
_entity_poly.type
_entity_poly.pdbx_seq_one_letter_code
_entity_poly.pdbx_strand_id
1 'polypeptide(L)'
;MGAKISVFPMYSKYNTYNIDYELGEYQFYYHDSRNSEHSLCTQDSGDYESLHHITDEDGIWSPDTCDLSIKNYFHIRNCHHLFGSNGIASKDSTIGFALMWKSSDSRQRGVIPVADFKYEKKEVYIELDHSFMIGKFRGVVTFIPVLYLKNRGRIFPEEQHLANETGTIIGYFDEYSICLDGNGSVFPIYEYSDPNGPLWELKCDWENPSQDSFNEYVQILLNTAHVNYKFIDRKNKS
;
A
#
# COMPACT_ATOMS: atom_id res chain seq x y z
N MET A 1 16.30 7.14 8.38
CA MET A 1 15.40 6.11 8.96
C MET A 1 15.77 5.90 10.42
N GLY A 2 14.85 6.19 11.37
CA GLY A 2 15.08 5.87 12.79
C GLY A 2 15.00 4.36 12.99
N ALA A 3 15.94 3.81 13.75
CA ALA A 3 15.89 2.41 14.14
C ALA A 3 14.61 2.13 14.93
N LYS A 4 13.77 1.22 14.45
CA LYS A 4 12.62 0.71 15.21
C LYS A 4 13.20 -0.19 16.31
N ILE A 5 13.16 0.27 17.55
CA ILE A 5 13.52 -0.56 18.70
C ILE A 5 12.29 -1.43 19.01
N SER A 6 12.43 -2.74 18.86
CA SER A 6 11.42 -3.70 19.30
C SER A 6 11.79 -4.23 20.69
N VAL A 7 10.78 -4.42 21.54
CA VAL A 7 10.94 -4.97 22.90
C VAL A 7 11.07 -6.50 22.87
N PHE A 8 10.70 -7.14 21.77
CA PHE A 8 10.73 -8.59 21.53
C PHE A 8 11.31 -8.90 20.16
N PRO A 9 11.78 -10.14 19.90
CA PRO A 9 12.27 -10.56 18.60
C PRO A 9 11.19 -10.43 17.51
N MET A 10 11.58 -9.94 16.33
CA MET A 10 10.68 -9.76 15.19
C MET A 10 11.33 -10.25 13.88
N TYR A 11 10.49 -10.81 13.00
CA TYR A 11 10.90 -11.08 11.63
C TYR A 11 11.07 -9.77 10.85
N SER A 12 12.13 -9.68 10.10
CA SER A 12 12.38 -8.58 9.15
C SER A 12 13.38 -9.03 8.08
N LYS A 13 13.55 -8.26 7.03
CA LYS A 13 14.58 -8.53 6.00
C LYS A 13 16.01 -8.59 6.54
N TYR A 14 16.26 -8.06 7.73
CA TYR A 14 17.58 -8.11 8.40
C TYR A 14 17.71 -9.27 9.38
N ASN A 15 16.59 -9.88 9.77
CA ASN A 15 16.54 -11.01 10.69
C ASN A 15 15.47 -12.01 10.22
N THR A 16 15.89 -12.96 9.40
CA THR A 16 15.00 -13.85 8.63
C THR A 16 14.70 -15.17 9.34
N TYR A 17 15.31 -15.46 10.50
CA TYR A 17 15.08 -16.70 11.27
C TYR A 17 15.20 -17.98 10.44
N ASN A 18 16.04 -17.98 9.39
CA ASN A 18 16.23 -19.09 8.45
C ASN A 18 14.92 -19.53 7.75
N ILE A 19 13.94 -18.69 7.67
CA ILE A 19 12.83 -18.92 6.74
C ILE A 19 13.22 -18.42 5.34
N ASP A 20 12.60 -19.02 4.36
CA ASP A 20 12.64 -18.60 2.97
C ASP A 20 11.23 -18.25 2.55
N TYR A 21 11.05 -17.16 1.81
CA TYR A 21 9.73 -16.79 1.33
C TYR A 21 9.79 -16.37 -0.14
N GLU A 22 8.73 -16.68 -0.84
CA GLU A 22 8.46 -16.28 -2.20
C GLU A 22 7.19 -15.47 -2.23
N LEU A 23 7.28 -14.30 -2.83
CA LEU A 23 6.16 -13.38 -3.02
C LEU A 23 5.80 -13.38 -4.50
N GLY A 24 4.53 -13.62 -4.81
CA GLY A 24 4.00 -13.45 -6.15
C GLY A 24 3.94 -11.99 -6.57
N GLU A 25 3.64 -11.78 -7.84
CA GLU A 25 3.36 -10.45 -8.35
C GLU A 25 1.97 -9.99 -7.92
N TYR A 26 1.85 -8.74 -7.49
CA TYR A 26 0.56 -8.15 -7.19
C TYR A 26 -0.22 -7.93 -8.47
N GLN A 27 -1.43 -8.45 -8.50
CA GLN A 27 -2.38 -8.28 -9.59
C GLN A 27 -3.55 -7.45 -9.09
N PHE A 28 -3.94 -6.45 -9.87
CA PHE A 28 -5.06 -5.56 -9.57
C PHE A 28 -6.13 -5.71 -10.63
N TYR A 29 -7.39 -5.66 -10.21
CA TYR A 29 -8.53 -5.76 -11.08
C TYR A 29 -9.75 -5.06 -10.48
N TYR A 30 -10.77 -4.84 -11.28
CA TYR A 30 -12.05 -4.32 -10.84
C TYR A 30 -13.19 -5.12 -11.49
N HIS A 31 -14.40 -4.94 -10.97
CA HIS A 31 -15.59 -5.54 -11.54
C HIS A 31 -16.47 -4.45 -12.17
N ASP A 32 -16.93 -4.72 -13.37
CA ASP A 32 -17.92 -3.88 -14.03
C ASP A 32 -19.35 -4.11 -13.47
N SER A 33 -20.32 -3.34 -13.97
CA SER A 33 -21.73 -3.46 -13.56
C SER A 33 -22.37 -4.82 -13.86
N ARG A 34 -21.73 -5.64 -14.70
CA ARG A 34 -22.14 -7.01 -15.04
C ARG A 34 -21.38 -8.06 -14.23
N ASN A 35 -20.57 -7.62 -13.27
CA ASN A 35 -19.68 -8.46 -12.46
C ASN A 35 -18.61 -9.19 -13.30
N SER A 36 -18.19 -8.60 -14.42
CA SER A 36 -17.05 -9.10 -15.19
C SER A 36 -15.75 -8.51 -14.61
N GLU A 37 -14.72 -9.36 -14.49
CA GLU A 37 -13.41 -8.98 -14.00
C GLU A 37 -12.59 -8.32 -15.12
N HIS A 38 -12.02 -7.15 -14.84
CA HIS A 38 -11.12 -6.40 -15.73
C HIS A 38 -9.79 -6.17 -15.05
N SER A 39 -8.71 -6.59 -15.68
CA SER A 39 -7.36 -6.43 -15.14
C SER A 39 -6.88 -4.99 -15.28
N LEU A 40 -6.16 -4.52 -14.26
CA LEU A 40 -5.47 -3.25 -14.26
C LEU A 40 -3.97 -3.48 -14.45
N CYS A 41 -3.33 -2.62 -15.25
CA CYS A 41 -1.89 -2.68 -15.46
C CYS A 41 -1.15 -1.87 -14.39
N THR A 42 0.02 -2.35 -13.99
CA THR A 42 0.94 -1.63 -13.10
C THR A 42 2.16 -1.20 -13.89
N GLN A 43 2.54 0.06 -13.78
CA GLN A 43 3.74 0.63 -14.40
C GLN A 43 4.65 1.20 -13.32
N ASP A 44 5.94 0.91 -13.40
CA ASP A 44 6.92 1.49 -12.48
C ASP A 44 7.00 3.01 -12.67
N SER A 45 6.93 3.75 -11.57
CA SER A 45 7.24 5.16 -11.61
C SER A 45 8.76 5.31 -11.65
N GLY A 46 9.33 5.72 -12.77
CA GLY A 46 10.78 5.81 -12.97
C GLY A 46 11.55 6.64 -11.93
N ASP A 47 10.87 7.35 -11.03
CA ASP A 47 11.47 8.21 -10.00
C ASP A 47 11.60 7.54 -8.62
N TYR A 48 10.88 6.45 -8.35
CA TYR A 48 10.90 5.74 -7.06
C TYR A 48 10.74 4.24 -7.29
N GLU A 49 11.76 3.46 -6.97
CA GLU A 49 11.82 1.99 -7.17
C GLU A 49 10.67 1.20 -6.50
N SER A 50 9.90 1.81 -5.62
CA SER A 50 8.83 1.13 -4.86
C SER A 50 7.42 1.65 -5.12
N LEU A 51 7.22 2.58 -6.08
CA LEU A 51 5.91 3.15 -6.41
C LEU A 51 5.49 2.73 -7.82
N HIS A 52 4.32 2.11 -7.92
CA HIS A 52 3.76 1.66 -9.19
C HIS A 52 2.48 2.45 -9.49
N HIS A 53 2.32 2.90 -10.71
CA HIS A 53 1.07 3.52 -11.17
C HIS A 53 0.10 2.45 -11.66
N ILE A 54 -1.15 2.53 -11.22
CA ILE A 54 -2.23 1.72 -11.77
C ILE A 54 -2.82 2.42 -12.98
N THR A 55 -2.93 1.71 -14.08
CA THR A 55 -3.53 2.19 -15.32
C THR A 55 -4.57 1.19 -15.83
N ASP A 56 -5.64 1.72 -16.39
CA ASP A 56 -6.66 0.95 -17.09
C ASP A 56 -6.52 1.23 -18.59
N GLU A 57 -6.31 0.21 -19.40
CA GLU A 57 -6.17 0.34 -20.86
C GLU A 57 -7.46 0.87 -21.50
N ASP A 58 -8.61 0.52 -20.93
CA ASP A 58 -9.92 0.95 -21.41
C ASP A 58 -10.31 2.35 -20.90
N GLY A 59 -9.56 2.90 -19.91
CA GLY A 59 -9.81 4.22 -19.34
C GLY A 59 -11.14 4.37 -18.59
N ILE A 60 -11.74 3.25 -18.18
CA ILE A 60 -13.06 3.21 -17.52
C ILE A 60 -12.90 3.24 -16.00
N TRP A 61 -11.83 2.60 -15.47
CA TRP A 61 -11.63 2.47 -14.04
C TRP A 61 -11.29 3.80 -13.38
N SER A 62 -11.97 4.05 -12.29
CA SER A 62 -11.65 5.15 -11.37
C SER A 62 -11.91 4.69 -9.94
N PRO A 63 -11.07 5.05 -8.97
CA PRO A 63 -11.25 4.67 -7.57
C PRO A 63 -12.54 5.24 -6.95
N ASP A 64 -13.14 6.26 -7.56
CA ASP A 64 -14.39 6.87 -7.11
C ASP A 64 -15.64 6.18 -7.66
N THR A 65 -15.52 5.38 -8.72
CA THR A 65 -16.65 4.76 -9.42
C THR A 65 -16.59 3.25 -9.48
N CYS A 66 -15.40 2.66 -9.33
CA CYS A 66 -15.20 1.22 -9.39
C CYS A 66 -14.56 0.70 -8.09
N ASP A 67 -14.75 -0.57 -7.80
CA ASP A 67 -14.01 -1.29 -6.77
C ASP A 67 -12.53 -1.42 -7.17
N LEU A 68 -11.69 -1.78 -6.20
CA LEU A 68 -10.34 -2.23 -6.44
C LEU A 68 -10.15 -3.58 -5.80
N SER A 69 -9.77 -4.56 -6.56
CA SER A 69 -9.47 -5.90 -6.08
C SER A 69 -7.99 -6.21 -6.24
N ILE A 70 -7.44 -6.99 -5.32
CA ILE A 70 -6.03 -7.36 -5.25
C ILE A 70 -5.90 -8.87 -5.14
N LYS A 71 -5.05 -9.45 -5.99
CA LYS A 71 -4.62 -10.86 -5.89
C LYS A 71 -3.12 -10.93 -5.68
N ASN A 72 -2.69 -11.88 -4.86
CA ASN A 72 -1.29 -12.24 -4.70
C ASN A 72 -1.17 -13.63 -4.04
N TYR A 73 0.01 -14.21 -4.05
CA TYR A 73 0.32 -15.39 -3.27
C TYR A 73 1.63 -15.20 -2.49
N PHE A 74 1.73 -15.90 -1.37
CA PHE A 74 2.93 -15.96 -0.55
C PHE A 74 3.22 -17.43 -0.24
N HIS A 75 4.44 -17.84 -0.43
CA HIS A 75 4.91 -19.16 -0.02
C HIS A 75 6.02 -18.99 1.00
N ILE A 76 5.79 -19.39 2.23
CA ILE A 76 6.75 -19.34 3.32
C ILE A 76 7.23 -20.75 3.61
N ARG A 77 8.54 -20.99 3.48
CA ARG A 77 9.19 -22.27 3.76
C ARG A 77 9.91 -22.18 5.10
N ASN A 78 10.11 -23.33 5.72
CA ASN A 78 10.79 -23.46 7.01
C ASN A 78 10.14 -22.63 8.14
N CYS A 79 8.85 -22.34 8.04
CA CYS A 79 8.12 -21.46 8.95
C CYS A 79 8.14 -21.93 10.41
N HIS A 80 8.46 -23.22 10.69
CA HIS A 80 8.66 -23.74 12.04
C HIS A 80 9.81 -23.07 12.78
N HIS A 81 10.80 -22.47 12.10
CA HIS A 81 11.87 -21.70 12.71
C HIS A 81 11.41 -20.36 13.34
N LEU A 82 10.21 -19.90 13.00
CA LEU A 82 9.62 -18.73 13.63
C LEU A 82 9.15 -18.99 15.07
N PHE A 83 9.13 -20.24 15.51
CA PHE A 83 8.58 -20.65 16.79
C PHE A 83 9.68 -21.10 17.78
N GLY A 84 9.36 -21.02 19.08
CA GLY A 84 10.22 -21.44 20.17
C GLY A 84 11.18 -20.34 20.62
N SER A 85 12.03 -20.66 21.61
CA SER A 85 12.90 -19.70 22.28
C SER A 85 13.85 -18.91 21.35
N ASN A 86 14.20 -19.44 20.20
CA ASN A 86 15.04 -18.77 19.19
C ASN A 86 14.22 -18.16 18.05
N GLY A 87 12.89 -18.22 18.12
CA GLY A 87 11.97 -17.68 17.13
C GLY A 87 11.41 -16.29 17.51
N ILE A 88 10.24 -15.99 16.97
CA ILE A 88 9.50 -14.75 17.23
C ILE A 88 8.18 -15.00 17.98
N ALA A 89 7.77 -16.25 18.10
CA ALA A 89 6.54 -16.65 18.76
C ALA A 89 6.74 -17.94 19.56
N SER A 90 5.97 -18.12 20.65
CA SER A 90 6.02 -19.35 21.44
C SER A 90 5.65 -20.58 20.58
N LYS A 91 6.24 -21.72 20.91
CA LYS A 91 5.99 -22.98 20.20
C LYS A 91 4.52 -23.40 20.19
N ASP A 92 3.76 -23.06 21.24
CA ASP A 92 2.33 -23.37 21.35
C ASP A 92 1.41 -22.27 20.78
N SER A 93 1.99 -21.22 20.22
CA SER A 93 1.25 -20.09 19.65
C SER A 93 0.73 -20.37 18.24
N THR A 94 -0.11 -19.46 17.77
CA THR A 94 -0.53 -19.41 16.36
C THR A 94 -0.08 -18.09 15.78
N ILE A 95 0.68 -18.13 14.71
CA ILE A 95 1.07 -16.95 13.93
C ILE A 95 0.00 -16.72 12.86
N GLY A 96 -0.50 -15.51 12.77
CA GLY A 96 -1.35 -15.06 11.69
C GLY A 96 -0.53 -14.31 10.62
N PHE A 97 -0.93 -14.45 9.38
CA PHE A 97 -0.49 -13.63 8.26
C PHE A 97 -1.61 -12.68 7.85
N ALA A 98 -1.30 -11.41 7.69
CA ALA A 98 -2.25 -10.40 7.29
C ALA A 98 -1.64 -9.41 6.31
N LEU A 99 -2.48 -8.80 5.48
CA LEU A 99 -2.11 -7.65 4.67
C LEU A 99 -2.61 -6.38 5.36
N MET A 100 -1.68 -5.57 5.84
CA MET A 100 -1.99 -4.20 6.27
C MET A 100 -1.99 -3.28 5.06
N TRP A 101 -2.85 -2.28 5.07
CA TRP A 101 -2.88 -1.26 4.05
C TRP A 101 -3.09 0.13 4.66
N LYS A 102 -2.56 1.13 4.00
CA LYS A 102 -2.77 2.56 4.32
C LYS A 102 -2.94 3.33 3.02
N SER A 103 -3.88 4.26 2.99
CA SER A 103 -4.09 5.21 1.89
C SER A 103 -3.75 6.62 2.37
N SER A 104 -2.88 7.32 1.64
CA SER A 104 -2.35 8.62 2.06
C SER A 104 -3.43 9.69 2.14
N ASP A 105 -4.21 9.84 1.09
CA ASP A 105 -5.10 10.98 0.92
C ASP A 105 -6.46 10.74 1.57
N SER A 106 -6.97 9.51 1.51
CA SER A 106 -8.17 9.13 2.26
C SER A 106 -7.92 9.03 3.78
N ARG A 107 -6.64 9.01 4.21
CA ARG A 107 -6.20 8.81 5.60
C ARG A 107 -6.78 7.54 6.24
N GLN A 108 -7.17 6.59 5.43
CA GLN A 108 -7.70 5.30 5.87
C GLN A 108 -6.59 4.27 5.96
N ARG A 109 -6.80 3.32 6.84
CA ARG A 109 -5.93 2.17 7.02
C ARG A 109 -6.76 0.97 7.47
N GLY A 110 -6.24 -0.21 7.23
CA GLY A 110 -6.90 -1.43 7.68
C GLY A 110 -5.98 -2.64 7.64
N VAL A 111 -6.54 -3.76 8.02
CA VAL A 111 -5.87 -5.06 8.07
C VAL A 111 -6.81 -6.10 7.49
N ILE A 112 -6.29 -6.96 6.62
CA ILE A 112 -6.97 -8.10 6.06
C ILE A 112 -6.27 -9.34 6.60
N PRO A 113 -6.83 -10.07 7.58
CA PRO A 113 -6.32 -11.37 7.97
C PRO A 113 -6.50 -12.35 6.80
N VAL A 114 -5.43 -13.05 6.41
CA VAL A 114 -5.44 -13.92 5.23
C VAL A 114 -5.30 -15.39 5.63
N ALA A 115 -4.32 -15.71 6.48
CA ALA A 115 -4.04 -17.09 6.87
C ALA A 115 -3.50 -17.15 8.30
N ASP A 116 -3.37 -18.36 8.82
CA ASP A 116 -2.64 -18.64 10.05
C ASP A 116 -1.98 -20.01 10.01
N PHE A 117 -0.96 -20.18 10.86
CA PHE A 117 -0.21 -21.42 10.96
C PHE A 117 0.41 -21.61 12.35
N LYS A 118 0.76 -22.85 12.62
CA LYS A 118 1.36 -23.28 13.88
C LYS A 118 2.71 -23.95 13.63
N TYR A 119 3.41 -24.26 14.71
CA TYR A 119 4.75 -24.86 14.71
C TYR A 119 4.86 -26.12 13.82
N GLU A 120 3.81 -26.95 13.74
CA GLU A 120 3.84 -28.22 13.01
C GLU A 120 3.94 -28.02 11.49
N LYS A 121 3.57 -26.83 10.99
CA LYS A 121 3.66 -26.49 9.59
C LYS A 121 5.09 -26.15 9.23
N LYS A 122 5.66 -26.85 8.23
CA LYS A 122 6.98 -26.55 7.68
C LYS A 122 6.94 -25.51 6.58
N GLU A 123 5.84 -25.48 5.84
CA GLU A 123 5.58 -24.53 4.77
C GLU A 123 4.12 -24.13 4.73
N VAL A 124 3.85 -22.93 4.27
CA VAL A 124 2.51 -22.35 4.16
C VAL A 124 2.36 -21.64 2.84
N TYR A 125 1.34 -22.01 2.08
CA TYR A 125 0.86 -21.28 0.91
C TYR A 125 -0.30 -20.39 1.33
N ILE A 126 -0.23 -19.14 0.97
CA ILE A 126 -1.18 -18.11 1.35
C ILE A 126 -1.65 -17.44 0.07
N GLU A 127 -2.93 -17.59 -0.21
CA GLU A 127 -3.58 -16.91 -1.33
C GLU A 127 -4.32 -15.69 -0.82
N LEU A 128 -4.02 -14.53 -1.40
CA LEU A 128 -4.71 -13.28 -1.19
C LEU A 128 -5.61 -13.02 -2.38
N ASP A 129 -6.91 -12.88 -2.13
CA ASP A 129 -7.88 -12.36 -3.08
C ASP A 129 -8.87 -11.51 -2.29
N HIS A 130 -8.86 -10.19 -2.49
CA HIS A 130 -9.67 -9.28 -1.70
C HIS A 130 -10.12 -8.07 -2.51
N SER A 131 -11.40 -7.72 -2.38
CA SER A 131 -11.99 -6.55 -3.04
C SER A 131 -12.26 -5.44 -2.04
N PHE A 132 -11.86 -4.24 -2.40
CA PHE A 132 -12.10 -3.02 -1.65
C PHE A 132 -13.24 -2.23 -2.27
N MET A 133 -14.13 -1.73 -1.43
CA MET A 133 -15.29 -0.97 -1.89
C MET A 133 -14.86 0.33 -2.59
N ILE A 134 -15.73 0.81 -3.49
CA ILE A 134 -15.63 2.09 -4.18
C ILE A 134 -15.33 3.23 -3.21
N GLY A 135 -14.44 4.14 -3.57
CA GLY A 135 -14.08 5.31 -2.78
C GLY A 135 -13.24 5.01 -1.53
N LYS A 136 -12.79 3.75 -1.35
CA LYS A 136 -11.98 3.35 -0.19
C LYS A 136 -10.59 3.96 -0.23
N PHE A 137 -10.01 4.08 -1.40
CA PHE A 137 -8.65 4.52 -1.62
C PHE A 137 -8.58 5.82 -2.40
N ARG A 138 -7.58 6.62 -2.07
CA ARG A 138 -7.15 7.81 -2.83
C ARG A 138 -5.66 8.01 -2.68
N GLY A 139 -5.04 8.58 -3.72
CA GLY A 139 -3.62 8.85 -3.75
C GLY A 139 -2.77 7.58 -3.68
N VAL A 140 -1.76 7.59 -2.86
CA VAL A 140 -0.87 6.43 -2.69
C VAL A 140 -1.45 5.45 -1.69
N VAL A 141 -1.55 4.19 -2.09
CA VAL A 141 -1.91 3.07 -1.22
C VAL A 141 -0.69 2.18 -1.03
N THR A 142 -0.32 1.94 0.22
CA THR A 142 0.77 1.03 0.57
C THR A 142 0.20 -0.22 1.20
N PHE A 143 0.59 -1.38 0.69
CA PHE A 143 0.31 -2.71 1.20
C PHE A 143 1.53 -3.25 1.93
N ILE A 144 1.34 -3.80 3.12
CA ILE A 144 2.42 -4.27 3.98
C ILE A 144 2.02 -5.64 4.51
N PRO A 145 2.59 -6.74 3.97
CA PRO A 145 2.36 -8.06 4.53
C PRO A 145 3.03 -8.16 5.91
N VAL A 146 2.31 -8.74 6.88
CA VAL A 146 2.79 -8.83 8.26
C VAL A 146 2.53 -10.20 8.86
N LEU A 147 3.38 -10.59 9.79
CA LEU A 147 3.12 -11.66 10.74
C LEU A 147 2.64 -11.05 12.06
N TYR A 148 1.62 -11.64 12.64
CA TYR A 148 1.10 -11.20 13.94
C TYR A 148 0.80 -12.39 14.85
N LEU A 149 0.84 -12.16 16.14
CA LEU A 149 0.47 -13.19 17.12
C LEU A 149 -1.06 -13.34 17.14
N LYS A 150 -1.59 -14.35 16.45
CA LYS A 150 -3.04 -14.62 16.42
C LYS A 150 -3.53 -15.23 17.72
N ASN A 151 -2.74 -16.13 18.29
CA ASN A 151 -3.00 -16.74 19.59
C ASN A 151 -1.66 -16.99 20.30
N ARG A 152 -1.55 -16.50 21.51
CA ARG A 152 -0.32 -16.63 22.29
C ARG A 152 0.02 -18.05 22.71
N GLY A 153 -1.00 -18.94 22.83
CA GLY A 153 -0.81 -20.27 23.37
C GLY A 153 -0.27 -20.27 24.82
N ARG A 154 0.38 -21.36 25.17
CA ARG A 154 1.12 -21.50 26.44
C ARG A 154 2.53 -20.93 26.27
N ILE A 155 2.96 -20.11 27.22
CA ILE A 155 4.32 -19.56 27.23
C ILE A 155 5.18 -20.44 28.13
N PHE A 156 6.29 -20.93 27.60
CA PHE A 156 7.28 -21.69 28.35
C PHE A 156 8.30 -20.74 29.05
N PRO A 157 8.98 -21.17 30.13
CA PRO A 157 9.90 -20.28 30.83
C PRO A 157 10.99 -19.67 29.96
N GLU A 158 11.51 -20.41 28.99
CA GLU A 158 12.55 -20.00 28.03
C GLU A 158 12.03 -19.06 26.94
N GLU A 159 10.73 -18.85 26.85
CA GLU A 159 10.05 -18.07 25.82
C GLU A 159 9.48 -16.73 26.35
N GLN A 160 9.75 -16.37 27.60
CA GLN A 160 9.19 -15.17 28.26
C GLN A 160 9.58 -13.85 27.59
N HIS A 161 10.66 -13.84 26.80
CA HIS A 161 11.15 -12.69 26.06
C HIS A 161 10.41 -12.47 24.75
N LEU A 162 9.54 -13.40 24.32
CA LEU A 162 8.77 -13.30 23.09
C LEU A 162 7.51 -12.45 23.29
N ALA A 163 6.94 -11.98 22.17
CA ALA A 163 5.65 -11.31 22.18
C ALA A 163 4.56 -12.22 22.78
N ASN A 164 3.76 -11.70 23.69
CA ASN A 164 2.78 -12.47 24.44
C ASN A 164 1.35 -11.89 24.40
N GLU A 165 1.13 -10.82 23.64
CA GLU A 165 -0.18 -10.22 23.47
C GLU A 165 -0.75 -10.51 22.08
N THR A 166 -1.96 -11.05 22.04
CA THR A 166 -2.69 -11.33 20.81
C THR A 166 -2.91 -10.03 20.01
N GLY A 167 -2.67 -10.08 18.70
CA GLY A 167 -2.72 -8.94 17.83
C GLY A 167 -1.39 -8.19 17.66
N THR A 168 -0.38 -8.54 18.44
CA THR A 168 0.96 -7.94 18.29
C THR A 168 1.58 -8.31 16.96
N ILE A 169 2.07 -7.32 16.21
CA ILE A 169 2.85 -7.56 15.01
C ILE A 169 4.22 -8.05 15.38
N ILE A 170 4.60 -9.20 14.87
CA ILE A 170 5.87 -9.89 15.13
C ILE A 170 6.74 -10.05 13.90
N GLY A 171 6.33 -9.50 12.76
CA GLY A 171 7.13 -9.51 11.55
C GLY A 171 6.58 -8.63 10.45
N TYR A 172 7.48 -8.13 9.59
CA TYR A 172 7.15 -7.35 8.41
C TYR A 172 7.87 -7.93 7.20
N PHE A 173 7.16 -8.02 6.09
CA PHE A 173 7.73 -8.24 4.75
C PHE A 173 7.90 -6.91 4.02
N ASP A 174 8.40 -6.97 2.79
CA ASP A 174 8.57 -5.77 1.98
C ASP A 174 7.22 -5.14 1.63
N GLU A 175 7.17 -3.83 1.69
CA GLU A 175 5.98 -3.05 1.34
C GLU A 175 5.88 -2.86 -0.17
N TYR A 176 4.65 -2.78 -0.67
CA TYR A 176 4.33 -2.51 -2.05
C TYR A 176 3.39 -1.32 -2.12
N SER A 177 3.74 -0.31 -2.90
CA SER A 177 2.97 0.92 -3.01
C SER A 177 2.45 1.15 -4.41
N ILE A 178 1.18 1.52 -4.51
CA ILE A 178 0.54 1.90 -5.76
C ILE A 178 0.03 3.33 -5.68
N CYS A 179 0.08 4.03 -6.81
CA CYS A 179 -0.58 5.30 -7.01
C CYS A 179 -1.85 5.07 -7.82
N LEU A 180 -2.98 5.41 -7.23
CA LEU A 180 -4.31 5.25 -7.85
C LEU A 180 -4.70 6.44 -8.72
N ASP A 181 -4.10 7.58 -8.43
CA ASP A 181 -4.29 8.79 -9.21
C ASP A 181 -3.39 8.68 -10.45
N GLY A 182 -3.71 7.71 -11.31
CA GLY A 182 -3.23 7.70 -12.69
C GLY A 182 -3.56 9.04 -13.33
N ASN A 183 -2.87 9.44 -14.39
CA ASN A 183 -2.94 10.69 -15.16
C ASN A 183 -4.18 11.60 -15.03
N GLY A 184 -5.15 11.24 -14.20
CA GLY A 184 -6.45 11.87 -14.05
C GLY A 184 -6.62 12.81 -12.87
N SER A 185 -5.79 12.78 -11.82
CA SER A 185 -5.95 13.73 -10.69
C SER A 185 -4.80 14.71 -10.52
N VAL A 186 -3.81 14.68 -11.40
CA VAL A 186 -2.88 15.80 -11.51
C VAL A 186 -3.57 16.85 -12.37
N PHE A 187 -4.16 17.86 -11.73
CA PHE A 187 -4.52 19.08 -12.43
C PHE A 187 -3.34 19.49 -13.29
N PRO A 188 -3.48 19.63 -14.59
CA PRO A 188 -2.41 20.13 -15.40
C PRO A 188 -2.02 21.50 -14.88
N ILE A 189 -0.78 21.57 -14.35
CA ILE A 189 -0.23 22.80 -13.81
C ILE A 189 0.62 23.42 -14.89
N TYR A 190 0.22 24.62 -15.33
CA TYR A 190 0.98 25.41 -16.28
C TYR A 190 1.60 26.61 -15.57
N GLU A 191 2.78 26.98 -16.00
CA GLU A 191 3.46 28.19 -15.53
C GLU A 191 3.18 29.35 -16.45
N TYR A 192 2.90 30.52 -15.85
CA TYR A 192 2.81 31.78 -16.57
C TYR A 192 3.56 32.86 -15.78
N SER A 193 3.78 34.01 -16.39
CA SER A 193 4.53 35.11 -15.78
C SER A 193 3.76 36.41 -15.91
N ASP A 194 3.20 36.90 -14.80
CA ASP A 194 2.56 38.18 -14.67
C ASP A 194 2.94 38.82 -13.32
N PRO A 195 3.75 39.90 -13.33
CA PRO A 195 4.21 40.57 -12.09
C PRO A 195 3.04 41.11 -11.22
N ASN A 196 1.88 41.35 -11.81
CA ASN A 196 0.70 41.90 -11.13
C ASN A 196 -0.41 40.85 -10.90
N GLY A 197 -0.23 39.63 -11.41
CA GLY A 197 -1.21 38.56 -11.31
C GLY A 197 -1.18 37.84 -9.96
N PRO A 198 -2.21 37.03 -9.65
CA PRO A 198 -2.24 36.22 -8.45
C PRO A 198 -1.15 35.13 -8.50
N LEU A 199 -0.84 34.54 -7.33
CA LEU A 199 0.12 33.44 -7.23
C LEU A 199 -0.29 32.23 -8.04
N TRP A 200 -1.58 31.94 -8.07
CA TRP A 200 -2.17 30.87 -8.88
C TRP A 200 -3.57 31.28 -9.32
N GLU A 201 -4.01 30.70 -10.41
CA GLU A 201 -5.34 30.88 -10.97
C GLU A 201 -5.89 29.55 -11.42
N LEU A 202 -7.19 29.32 -11.23
CA LEU A 202 -7.91 28.16 -11.74
C LEU A 202 -8.59 28.55 -13.05
N LYS A 203 -8.24 27.88 -14.13
CA LYS A 203 -8.87 28.05 -15.42
C LYS A 203 -9.81 26.87 -15.69
N CYS A 204 -11.08 27.16 -15.99
CA CYS A 204 -12.11 26.17 -16.29
C CYS A 204 -12.74 26.53 -17.62
N ASP A 205 -12.44 25.76 -18.64
CA ASP A 205 -12.91 26.00 -20.04
C ASP A 205 -14.05 25.03 -20.43
N TRP A 206 -14.88 24.57 -19.48
CA TRP A 206 -15.99 23.65 -19.74
C TRP A 206 -17.05 24.27 -20.61
N GLU A 207 -17.50 23.52 -21.60
CA GLU A 207 -18.75 23.81 -22.32
C GLU A 207 -19.92 23.03 -21.71
N ASN A 208 -19.70 21.79 -21.28
CA ASN A 208 -20.72 20.93 -20.67
C ASN A 208 -20.14 20.18 -19.43
N PRO A 209 -20.26 20.73 -18.21
CA PRO A 209 -19.68 20.15 -16.99
C PRO A 209 -20.15 18.72 -16.66
N SER A 210 -21.25 18.27 -17.28
CA SER A 210 -21.80 16.92 -17.03
C SER A 210 -21.20 15.85 -17.96
N GLN A 211 -20.47 16.24 -18.99
CA GLN A 211 -19.91 15.34 -20.01
C GLN A 211 -18.42 15.54 -20.22
N ASP A 212 -17.92 16.72 -19.93
CA ASP A 212 -16.53 17.08 -20.14
C ASP A 212 -15.66 16.50 -19.01
N SER A 213 -14.52 15.91 -19.37
CA SER A 213 -13.57 15.39 -18.40
C SER A 213 -12.95 16.52 -17.61
N PHE A 214 -13.05 16.47 -16.29
CA PHE A 214 -12.51 17.47 -15.39
C PHE A 214 -11.02 17.78 -15.67
N ASN A 215 -10.24 16.75 -15.98
CA ASN A 215 -8.79 16.88 -16.20
C ASN A 215 -8.42 17.54 -17.54
N GLU A 216 -9.32 17.55 -18.51
CA GLU A 216 -9.08 18.18 -19.79
C GLU A 216 -9.40 19.68 -19.77
N TYR A 217 -10.35 20.07 -18.94
CA TYR A 217 -10.92 21.42 -18.96
C TYR A 217 -10.59 22.26 -17.73
N VAL A 218 -9.98 21.67 -16.71
CA VAL A 218 -9.56 22.38 -15.49
C VAL A 218 -8.05 22.41 -15.38
N GLN A 219 -7.49 23.60 -15.29
CA GLN A 219 -6.05 23.84 -15.26
C GLN A 219 -5.70 24.76 -14.09
N ILE A 220 -4.58 24.50 -13.42
CA ILE A 220 -3.99 25.41 -12.44
C ILE A 220 -2.88 26.17 -13.15
N LEU A 221 -2.97 27.49 -13.16
CA LEU A 221 -1.93 28.36 -13.68
C LEU A 221 -1.11 28.88 -12.49
N LEU A 222 0.21 28.61 -12.46
CA LEU A 222 1.14 29.10 -11.45
C LEU A 222 1.91 30.30 -11.98
N ASN A 223 1.88 31.39 -11.22
CA ASN A 223 2.57 32.61 -11.61
C ASN A 223 4.02 32.62 -11.12
N THR A 224 4.95 32.42 -12.01
CA THR A 224 6.40 32.41 -11.73
C THR A 224 6.96 33.78 -11.34
N ALA A 225 6.29 34.87 -11.73
CA ALA A 225 6.68 36.24 -11.36
C ALA A 225 6.20 36.64 -9.97
N HIS A 226 5.31 35.88 -9.36
CA HIS A 226 4.78 36.23 -8.04
C HIS A 226 5.81 36.02 -6.93
N VAL A 227 5.91 36.97 -6.00
CA VAL A 227 6.90 37.00 -4.91
C VAL A 227 6.94 35.74 -4.07
N ASN A 228 5.79 35.06 -3.93
CA ASN A 228 5.66 33.81 -3.17
C ASN A 228 5.85 32.53 -3.97
N TYR A 229 6.10 32.59 -5.28
CA TYR A 229 6.32 31.41 -6.12
C TYR A 229 7.47 30.53 -5.58
N LYS A 230 8.56 31.15 -5.09
CA LYS A 230 9.71 30.45 -4.50
C LYS A 230 9.37 29.52 -3.33
N PHE A 231 8.21 29.69 -2.69
CA PHE A 231 7.77 28.81 -1.59
C PHE A 231 6.99 27.59 -2.09
N ILE A 232 6.52 27.60 -3.34
CA ILE A 232 5.80 26.48 -3.97
C ILE A 232 6.77 25.58 -4.71
N ASP A 233 7.86 26.10 -5.25
CA ASP A 233 8.87 25.32 -5.98
C ASP A 233 9.53 24.28 -5.08
N ARG A 234 9.14 23.02 -5.27
CA ARG A 234 9.67 21.86 -4.52
C ARG A 234 11.12 21.50 -4.90
N LYS A 235 11.67 22.06 -5.97
CA LYS A 235 13.06 21.80 -6.40
C LYS A 235 14.12 22.45 -5.50
N ASN A 236 13.72 23.35 -4.60
CA ASN A 236 14.61 24.06 -3.70
C ASN A 236 14.65 23.52 -2.28
N LYS A 237 14.46 22.22 -2.07
CA LYS A 237 14.83 21.56 -0.80
C LYS A 237 16.18 20.87 -0.96
N SER A 238 17.25 21.66 -0.80
CA SER A 238 18.59 21.16 -0.42
C SER A 238 18.61 20.77 1.06
#